data_c473cd530a0d952f1521d7113aadf130
#
_entry.id   c473cd530a0d952f1521d7113aadf130
#
_cell.length_a   1.000
_cell.length_b   1.000
_cell.length_c   1.000
_cell.angle_alpha   90.00
_cell.angle_beta   90.00
_cell.angle_gamma   90.00
#
_symmetry.space_group_name_H-M   'P 1'
#
loop_
_entity.id
_entity.type
_entity.pdbx_description
1 polymer ?
#
loop_
_entity_poly.entity_id
_entity_poly.type
_entity_poly.pdbx_seq_one_letter_code
_entity_poly.pdbx_strand_id
1 'polypeptide(L)'
;VTVEEQNLVKLIMSWDITPEHEQDYFEFVIRDYIPGVQRMGCELTDAWATVYGNKPQITVSVIIGSPRKARQLLFSEDWLSLNNRLQDFIQNYTMKLVYARNRFQL
;
A
#
# COMPACT_ATOMS: atom_id res chain seq x y z
N VAL A 1 -18.08 -1.56 20.83
CA VAL A 1 -17.03 -1.21 19.87
C VAL A 1 -15.86 -0.58 20.60
N THR A 2 -14.69 -1.13 20.46
CA THR A 2 -13.50 -0.61 21.11
C THR A 2 -12.95 0.59 20.34
N VAL A 3 -12.09 1.37 21.01
CA VAL A 3 -11.42 2.49 20.36
C VAL A 3 -10.59 2.01 19.18
N GLU A 4 -9.94 0.85 19.31
CA GLU A 4 -9.16 0.28 18.20
C GLU A 4 -10.00 -0.02 16.98
N GLU A 5 -11.19 -0.55 17.16
CA GLU A 5 -12.10 -0.85 16.06
C GLU A 5 -12.53 0.42 15.33
N GLN A 6 -12.65 1.53 16.07
CA GLN A 6 -13.07 2.80 15.50
C GLN A 6 -11.92 3.53 14.81
N ASN A 7 -10.67 3.18 15.15
CA ASN A 7 -9.49 3.87 14.65
C ASN A 7 -8.66 2.95 13.76
N LEU A 8 -9.28 2.51 12.69
CA LEU A 8 -8.56 1.74 11.68
C LEU A 8 -7.48 2.59 11.03
N VAL A 9 -6.37 1.97 10.73
CA VAL A 9 -5.27 2.63 10.05
C VAL A 9 -5.32 2.28 8.57
N LYS A 10 -5.18 3.31 7.74
CA LYS A 10 -5.12 3.16 6.30
C LYS A 10 -3.73 3.56 5.83
N LEU A 11 -3.12 2.68 5.06
CA LEU A 11 -1.83 2.96 4.45
C LEU A 11 -2.07 3.36 3.00
N ILE A 12 -1.55 4.52 2.62
CA ILE A 12 -1.67 5.02 1.25
C ILE A 12 -0.27 5.09 0.67
N MET A 13 -0.07 4.36 -0.43
CA MET A 13 1.21 4.30 -1.12
C MET A 13 1.05 4.84 -2.53
N SER A 14 2.06 5.55 -3.01
CA SER A 14 2.07 6.07 -4.38
C SER A 14 3.45 5.90 -4.98
N TRP A 15 3.49 5.60 -6.27
CA TRP A 15 4.75 5.45 -6.99
C TRP A 15 4.56 5.58 -8.49
N ASP A 16 5.67 5.80 -9.18
CA ASP A 16 5.72 5.74 -10.64
C ASP A 16 6.33 4.43 -11.07
N ILE A 17 5.84 3.86 -12.15
CA ILE A 17 6.44 2.64 -12.72
C ILE A 17 7.70 3.05 -13.47
N THR A 18 8.81 2.35 -13.22
CA THR A 18 10.06 2.62 -13.90
C THR A 18 9.88 2.41 -15.42
N PRO A 19 10.27 3.40 -16.27
CA PRO A 19 10.13 3.25 -17.71
C PRO A 19 10.81 2.00 -18.23
N GLU A 20 10.19 1.34 -19.21
CA GLU A 20 10.65 0.11 -19.83
C GLU A 20 10.59 -1.13 -18.98
N HIS A 21 10.03 -1.03 -17.75
CA HIS A 21 9.85 -2.16 -16.85
C HIS A 21 8.38 -2.45 -16.53
N GLU A 22 7.48 -1.89 -17.33
CA GLU A 22 6.04 -1.99 -17.06
C GLU A 22 5.56 -3.43 -17.01
N GLN A 23 5.99 -4.27 -17.94
CA GLN A 23 5.55 -5.66 -17.98
C GLN A 23 6.02 -6.42 -16.74
N ASP A 24 7.29 -6.28 -16.40
CA ASP A 24 7.85 -6.94 -15.21
C ASP A 24 7.16 -6.45 -13.94
N TYR A 25 6.87 -5.15 -13.88
CA TYR A 25 6.16 -4.56 -12.76
C TYR A 25 4.77 -5.21 -12.59
N PHE A 26 3.97 -5.28 -13.64
CA PHE A 26 2.63 -5.83 -13.54
C PHE A 26 2.66 -7.32 -13.20
N GLU A 27 3.60 -8.06 -13.72
CA GLU A 27 3.76 -9.47 -13.35
C GLU A 27 4.07 -9.62 -11.86
N PHE A 28 4.99 -8.83 -11.36
CA PHE A 28 5.35 -8.87 -9.94
C PHE A 28 4.16 -8.49 -9.07
N VAL A 29 3.47 -7.41 -9.41
CA VAL A 29 2.35 -6.92 -8.58
C VAL A 29 1.23 -7.97 -8.52
N ILE A 30 0.89 -8.56 -9.65
CA ILE A 30 -0.21 -9.52 -9.70
C ILE A 30 0.16 -10.84 -9.04
N ARG A 31 1.38 -11.33 -9.24
CA ARG A 31 1.81 -12.62 -8.71
C ARG A 31 2.21 -12.59 -7.26
N ASP A 32 2.93 -11.54 -6.85
CA ASP A 32 3.60 -11.53 -5.57
C ASP A 32 3.15 -10.42 -4.65
N TYR A 33 3.04 -9.20 -5.15
CA TYR A 33 2.82 -8.05 -4.28
C TYR A 33 1.41 -8.06 -3.67
N ILE A 34 0.38 -8.08 -4.50
CA ILE A 34 -1.00 -8.07 -4.02
C ILE A 34 -1.29 -9.30 -3.15
N PRO A 35 -0.97 -10.52 -3.60
CA PRO A 35 -1.20 -11.67 -2.73
C PRO A 35 -0.41 -11.62 -1.43
N GLY A 36 0.82 -11.12 -1.49
CA GLY A 36 1.66 -10.99 -0.29
C GLY A 36 1.08 -10.03 0.73
N VAL A 37 0.63 -8.88 0.28
CA VAL A 37 0.01 -7.87 1.13
C VAL A 37 -1.27 -8.43 1.77
N GLN A 38 -2.06 -9.16 0.99
CA GLN A 38 -3.29 -9.78 1.50
C GLN A 38 -3.00 -10.86 2.53
N ARG A 39 -1.97 -11.67 2.31
CA ARG A 39 -1.57 -12.69 3.28
C ARG A 39 -1.09 -12.09 4.60
N MET A 40 -0.59 -10.88 4.57
CA MET A 40 -0.16 -10.18 5.79
C MET A 40 -1.33 -9.56 6.56
N GLY A 41 -2.56 -9.75 6.09
CA GLY A 41 -3.75 -9.26 6.77
C GLY A 41 -4.18 -7.87 6.37
N CYS A 42 -3.65 -7.34 5.29
CA CYS A 42 -4.06 -6.03 4.78
C CYS A 42 -5.24 -6.17 3.83
N GLU A 43 -6.22 -5.30 3.99
CA GLU A 43 -7.36 -5.26 3.08
C GLU A 43 -7.14 -4.18 2.03
N LEU A 44 -7.01 -4.58 0.77
CA LEU A 44 -6.86 -3.66 -0.34
C LEU A 44 -8.20 -2.96 -0.58
N THR A 45 -8.22 -1.64 -0.47
CA THR A 45 -9.45 -0.88 -0.63
C THR A 45 -9.54 -0.16 -1.97
N ASP A 46 -8.43 0.44 -2.41
CA ASP A 46 -8.41 1.20 -3.65
C ASP A 46 -7.07 1.04 -4.34
N ALA A 47 -7.11 1.06 -5.66
CA ALA A 47 -5.92 1.14 -6.48
C ALA A 47 -6.29 1.89 -7.75
N TRP A 48 -5.54 2.94 -8.09
CA TRP A 48 -5.83 3.68 -9.31
C TRP A 48 -4.54 4.21 -9.93
N ALA A 49 -4.63 4.53 -11.22
CA ALA A 49 -3.52 5.08 -11.97
C ALA A 49 -3.86 6.50 -12.40
N THR A 50 -2.88 7.38 -12.32
CA THR A 50 -2.98 8.74 -12.83
C THR A 50 -2.49 8.74 -14.27
N VAL A 51 -3.30 9.28 -15.18
CA VAL A 51 -2.97 9.26 -16.60
C VAL A 51 -2.36 10.55 -17.11
N TYR A 52 -2.27 11.61 -16.29
CA TYR A 52 -1.71 12.90 -16.69
C TYR A 52 -0.78 13.48 -15.65
N GLY A 53 0.10 14.38 -16.11
CA GLY A 53 0.85 15.31 -15.27
C GLY A 53 2.01 14.65 -14.54
N ASN A 54 2.49 15.36 -13.51
CA ASN A 54 3.62 14.94 -12.69
C ASN A 54 3.17 14.22 -11.42
N LYS A 55 1.97 13.69 -11.43
CA LYS A 55 1.43 12.94 -10.29
C LYS A 55 1.96 11.52 -10.30
N PRO A 56 2.03 10.86 -9.13
CA PRO A 56 2.38 9.44 -9.11
C PRO A 56 1.46 8.65 -10.00
N GLN A 57 2.03 7.69 -10.73
CA GLN A 57 1.31 6.90 -11.70
C GLN A 57 0.34 5.93 -11.04
N ILE A 58 0.74 5.35 -9.94
CA ILE A 58 -0.06 4.37 -9.19
C ILE A 58 -0.26 4.84 -7.77
N THR A 59 -1.48 4.72 -7.27
CA THR A 59 -1.78 4.95 -5.86
C THR A 59 -2.56 3.75 -5.34
N VAL A 60 -2.15 3.22 -4.20
CA VAL A 60 -2.76 2.04 -3.58
C VAL A 60 -3.08 2.34 -2.13
N SER A 61 -4.27 1.96 -1.71
CA SER A 61 -4.70 2.11 -0.31
C SER A 61 -5.03 0.74 0.28
N VAL A 62 -4.54 0.48 1.48
CA VAL A 62 -4.87 -0.73 2.23
C VAL A 62 -5.28 -0.38 3.65
N ILE A 63 -6.21 -1.15 4.19
CA ILE A 63 -6.60 -1.03 5.59
C ILE A 63 -5.77 -2.02 6.40
N ILE A 64 -5.17 -1.51 7.46
CA ILE A 64 -4.43 -2.30 8.42
C ILE A 64 -5.13 -2.09 9.77
N GLY A 65 -5.69 -3.07 10.36
CA GLY A 65 -6.46 -2.99 11.59
C GLY A 65 -6.20 -1.79 12.50
N SER A 66 -5.35 -1.97 13.51
CA SER A 66 -5.08 -0.93 14.52
C SER A 66 -3.71 -0.29 14.30
N PRO A 67 -3.41 0.84 14.97
CA PRO A 67 -2.06 1.41 14.94
C PRO A 67 -0.98 0.44 15.40
N ARG A 68 -1.29 -0.43 16.37
CA ARG A 68 -0.34 -1.45 16.82
C ARG A 68 -0.03 -2.44 15.70
N LYS A 69 -1.07 -2.93 15.02
CA LYS A 69 -0.88 -3.86 13.91
C LYS A 69 -0.12 -3.20 12.77
N ALA A 70 -0.37 -1.93 12.52
CA ALA A 70 0.36 -1.19 11.50
C ALA A 70 1.85 -1.14 11.80
N ARG A 71 2.22 -0.83 13.05
CA ARG A 71 3.63 -0.81 13.43
C ARG A 71 4.27 -2.19 13.30
N GLN A 72 3.58 -3.22 13.77
CA GLN A 72 4.08 -4.59 13.64
C GLN A 72 4.31 -4.98 12.19
N LEU A 73 3.35 -4.65 11.33
CA LEU A 73 3.44 -4.95 9.91
C LEU A 73 4.61 -4.24 9.26
N LEU A 74 4.69 -2.92 9.44
CA LEU A 74 5.68 -2.11 8.73
C LEU A 74 7.11 -2.41 9.13
N PHE A 75 7.33 -3.02 10.29
CA PHE A 75 8.66 -3.45 10.72
C PHE A 75 8.88 -4.96 10.54
N SER A 76 7.89 -5.69 10.00
CA SER A 76 8.04 -7.12 9.79
C SER A 76 8.98 -7.42 8.62
N GLU A 77 9.67 -8.56 8.71
CA GLU A 77 10.57 -8.97 7.64
C GLU A 77 9.83 -9.22 6.33
N ASP A 78 8.62 -9.78 6.41
CA ASP A 78 7.83 -10.07 5.23
C ASP A 78 7.45 -8.79 4.48
N TRP A 79 7.01 -7.77 5.22
CA TRP A 79 6.68 -6.49 4.61
C TRP A 79 7.90 -5.83 3.99
N LEU A 80 9.00 -5.77 4.74
CA LEU A 80 10.22 -5.12 4.27
C LEU A 80 10.78 -5.84 3.04
N SER A 81 10.79 -7.16 3.05
CA SER A 81 11.27 -7.94 1.92
C SER A 81 10.42 -7.73 0.67
N LEU A 82 9.10 -7.77 0.82
CA LEU A 82 8.19 -7.61 -0.31
C LEU A 82 8.31 -6.21 -0.92
N ASN A 83 8.36 -5.18 -0.07
CA ASN A 83 8.48 -3.81 -0.55
C ASN A 83 9.86 -3.50 -1.11
N ASN A 84 10.89 -4.16 -0.61
CA ASN A 84 12.23 -4.02 -1.19
C ASN A 84 12.26 -4.56 -2.63
N ARG A 85 11.57 -5.66 -2.90
CA ARG A 85 11.44 -6.19 -4.26
C ARG A 85 10.66 -5.23 -5.16
N LEU A 86 9.61 -4.59 -4.62
CA LEU A 86 8.84 -3.60 -5.38
C LEU A 86 9.73 -2.45 -5.88
N GLN A 87 10.72 -2.05 -5.08
CA GLN A 87 11.59 -0.93 -5.43
C GLN A 87 12.37 -1.17 -6.73
N ASP A 88 12.55 -2.41 -7.15
CA ASP A 88 13.24 -2.71 -8.40
C ASP A 88 12.45 -2.25 -9.64
N PHE A 89 11.16 -2.01 -9.48
CA PHE A 89 10.26 -1.71 -10.59
C PHE A 89 9.66 -0.32 -10.56
N ILE A 90 9.95 0.47 -9.53
CA ILE A 90 9.26 1.74 -9.31
C ILE A 90 10.24 2.87 -9.01
N GLN A 91 9.70 4.10 -9.10
CA GLN A 91 10.41 5.33 -8.75
C GLN A 91 9.47 6.20 -7.94
N ASN A 92 10.05 7.12 -7.18
CA ASN A 92 9.29 8.16 -6.47
C ASN A 92 8.25 7.58 -5.51
N TYR A 93 8.66 6.56 -4.76
CA TYR A 93 7.79 5.92 -3.79
C TYR A 93 7.48 6.86 -2.63
N THR A 94 6.20 6.97 -2.29
CA THR A 94 5.75 7.67 -1.09
C THR A 94 4.77 6.81 -0.33
N MET A 95 4.71 7.03 0.97
CA MET A 95 3.84 6.27 1.85
C MET A 95 3.37 7.17 2.99
N LYS A 96 2.11 7.03 3.36
CA LYS A 96 1.61 7.70 4.56
C LYS A 96 0.56 6.85 5.25
N LEU A 97 0.49 7.00 6.56
CA LEU A 97 -0.54 6.37 7.38
C LEU A 97 -1.55 7.42 7.78
N VAL A 98 -2.82 7.08 7.66
CA VAL A 98 -3.90 7.94 8.11
C VAL A 98 -4.89 7.10 8.90
N TYR A 99 -5.67 7.76 9.75
CA TYR A 99 -6.78 7.08 10.40
C TYR A 99 -7.95 7.01 9.44
N ALA A 100 -8.51 5.83 9.30
CA ALA A 100 -9.70 5.60 8.49
C ALA A 100 -10.85 5.31 9.44
N ARG A 101 -11.87 6.12 9.39
CA ARG A 101 -13.04 5.94 10.26
C ARG A 101 -14.22 5.48 9.44
N ASN A 102 -15.16 4.82 10.13
CA ASN A 102 -16.32 4.24 9.46
C ASN A 102 -17.27 5.27 8.89
N ARG A 103 -17.14 6.53 9.30
CA ARG A 103 -17.98 7.58 8.77
C ARG A 103 -17.14 8.81 8.47
N PHE A 104 -17.70 9.63 7.62
CA PHE A 104 -17.07 10.84 7.16
C PHE A 104 -16.81 11.80 8.32
N GLN A 105 -15.57 12.28 8.43
CA GLN A 105 -15.21 13.24 9.45
C GLN A 105 -14.28 14.30 8.85
N LEU A 106 -14.55 15.51 9.21
CA LEU A 106 -13.72 16.64 8.82
C LEU A 106 -13.05 17.25 10.01
#